data_263f2017d1b95c97c93315e5de71f0c8
#
_entry.id   263f2017d1b95c97c93315e5de71f0c8
#
_cell.length_a   1.000
_cell.length_b   1.000
_cell.length_c   1.000
_cell.angle_alpha   90.00
_cell.angle_beta   90.00
_cell.angle_gamma   90.00
#
_symmetry.space_group_name_H-M   'P 1'
#
loop_
_entity.id
_entity.type
_entity.pdbx_description
1 polymer ?
#
loop_
_entity_poly.entity_id
_entity_poly.type
_entity_poly.pdbx_seq_one_letter_code
_entity_poly.pdbx_strand_id
1 'polypeptide(L)'
;MARRKNPVLEADKALQKEGEKQAMLIHGAAALAMYRHWGWRKNRILDMLDKVEEVWNECAKDIDHSMIEMCETETGIEIQCGDGKTWKDLHYLNHKVDPGRMTPAKWIYMRRQQMKWMAPQVVAGILLALHRKCGFGFDRCARVYAQICEIQQEYNQDPQKVAAACMEETNVRIRDKLKRK
;
A
#
# COMPACT_ATOMS: atom_id res chain seq x y z
N MET A 1 41.18 0.26 -2.85
CA MET A 1 40.40 -0.99 -2.64
C MET A 1 38.90 -0.66 -2.65
N ALA A 2 38.17 -1.13 -3.64
CA ALA A 2 36.71 -0.92 -3.68
C ALA A 2 36.04 -1.74 -2.55
N ARG A 3 35.30 -1.08 -1.67
CA ARG A 3 34.49 -1.72 -0.59
C ARG A 3 33.55 -2.72 -1.25
N ARG A 4 33.66 -4.02 -0.99
CA ARG A 4 32.68 -5.02 -1.45
C ARG A 4 31.32 -4.64 -0.92
N LYS A 5 30.40 -4.35 -1.82
CA LYS A 5 29.01 -4.03 -1.45
C LYS A 5 28.38 -5.26 -0.79
N ASN A 6 27.71 -5.05 0.33
CA ASN A 6 26.96 -6.13 0.99
C ASN A 6 25.72 -6.47 0.14
N PRO A 7 25.64 -7.69 -0.44
CA PRO A 7 24.55 -8.03 -1.35
C PRO A 7 23.16 -8.01 -0.69
N VAL A 8 23.08 -8.27 0.61
CA VAL A 8 21.81 -8.20 1.39
C VAL A 8 21.34 -6.75 1.47
N LEU A 9 22.24 -5.81 1.76
CA LEU A 9 21.89 -4.39 1.88
C LEU A 9 21.45 -3.80 0.53
N GLU A 10 22.08 -4.18 -0.57
CA GLU A 10 21.69 -3.74 -1.91
C GLU A 10 20.34 -4.31 -2.33
N ALA A 11 20.08 -5.59 -2.00
CA ALA A 11 18.79 -6.21 -2.25
C ALA A 11 17.68 -5.55 -1.42
N ASP A 12 17.92 -5.21 -0.15
CA ASP A 12 16.94 -4.55 0.72
C ASP A 12 16.58 -3.15 0.20
N LYS A 13 17.60 -2.36 -0.20
CA LYS A 13 17.37 -1.05 -0.82
C LYS A 13 16.54 -1.14 -2.10
N ALA A 14 16.82 -2.15 -2.95
CA ALA A 14 16.07 -2.36 -4.18
C ALA A 14 14.60 -2.71 -3.88
N LEU A 15 14.36 -3.58 -2.90
CA LEU A 15 13.01 -3.95 -2.46
C LEU A 15 12.27 -2.78 -1.83
N GLN A 16 12.94 -1.99 -0.98
CA GLN A 16 12.36 -0.78 -0.40
C GLN A 16 11.92 0.20 -1.49
N LYS A 17 12.78 0.45 -2.49
CA LYS A 17 12.44 1.31 -3.63
C LYS A 17 11.25 0.80 -4.43
N GLU A 18 11.12 -0.52 -4.58
CA GLU A 18 9.96 -1.12 -5.23
C GLU A 18 8.69 -0.92 -4.40
N GLY A 19 8.75 -1.11 -3.07
CA GLY A 19 7.63 -0.83 -2.17
C GLY A 19 7.18 0.63 -2.24
N GLU A 20 8.11 1.58 -2.27
CA GLU A 20 7.80 3.01 -2.44
C GLU A 20 7.06 3.29 -3.76
N LYS A 21 7.45 2.61 -4.86
CA LYS A 21 6.74 2.75 -6.14
C LYS A 21 5.31 2.19 -6.07
N GLN A 22 5.13 1.03 -5.45
CA GLN A 22 3.80 0.44 -5.26
C GLN A 22 2.91 1.33 -4.39
N ALA A 23 3.44 1.85 -3.30
CA ALA A 23 2.73 2.79 -2.46
C ALA A 23 2.35 4.07 -3.23
N MET A 24 3.27 4.62 -4.03
CA MET A 24 3.01 5.80 -4.87
C MET A 24 1.91 5.55 -5.90
N LEU A 25 1.92 4.39 -6.56
CA LEU A 25 0.90 3.97 -7.51
C LEU A 25 -0.49 3.95 -6.86
N ILE A 26 -0.61 3.29 -5.71
CA ILE A 26 -1.92 3.06 -5.08
C ILE A 26 -2.46 4.33 -4.43
N HIS A 27 -1.62 5.10 -3.72
CA HIS A 27 -2.06 6.38 -3.15
C HIS A 27 -2.45 7.39 -4.24
N GLY A 28 -1.70 7.41 -5.35
CA GLY A 28 -2.04 8.24 -6.50
C GLY A 28 -3.36 7.84 -7.13
N ALA A 29 -3.57 6.54 -7.36
CA ALA A 29 -4.83 6.02 -7.90
C ALA A 29 -6.02 6.31 -6.97
N ALA A 30 -5.85 6.14 -5.64
CA ALA A 30 -6.88 6.49 -4.67
C ALA A 30 -7.20 7.99 -4.69
N ALA A 31 -6.20 8.86 -4.74
CA ALA A 31 -6.39 10.30 -4.83
C ALA A 31 -7.16 10.70 -6.09
N LEU A 32 -6.82 10.12 -7.25
CA LEU A 32 -7.54 10.33 -8.51
C LEU A 32 -8.97 9.78 -8.44
N ALA A 33 -9.19 8.59 -7.86
CA ALA A 33 -10.52 8.03 -7.66
C ALA A 33 -11.40 8.99 -6.84
N MET A 34 -10.88 9.48 -5.71
CA MET A 34 -11.61 10.43 -4.85
C MET A 34 -11.89 11.76 -5.56
N TYR A 35 -10.99 12.22 -6.40
CA TYR A 35 -11.20 13.44 -7.17
C TYR A 35 -12.25 13.25 -8.27
N ARG A 36 -12.06 12.24 -9.14
CA ARG A 36 -12.85 12.03 -10.36
C ARG A 36 -14.27 11.57 -10.07
N HIS A 37 -14.45 10.66 -9.10
CA HIS A 37 -15.73 9.99 -8.86
C HIS A 37 -16.47 10.51 -7.62
N TRP A 38 -15.74 11.12 -6.66
CA TRP A 38 -16.32 11.59 -5.40
C TRP A 38 -16.26 13.11 -5.23
N GLY A 39 -15.68 13.82 -6.20
CA GLY A 39 -15.60 15.29 -6.21
C GLY A 39 -14.74 15.87 -5.08
N TRP A 40 -13.84 15.07 -4.49
CA TRP A 40 -12.96 15.55 -3.43
C TRP A 40 -11.90 16.47 -3.99
N ARG A 41 -11.66 17.59 -3.28
CA ARG A 41 -10.62 18.54 -3.62
C ARG A 41 -9.36 18.29 -2.81
N LYS A 42 -8.26 18.96 -3.17
CA LYS A 42 -6.93 18.81 -2.61
C LYS A 42 -6.90 18.60 -1.09
N ASN A 43 -7.52 19.50 -0.32
CA ASN A 43 -7.44 19.45 1.15
C ASN A 43 -8.09 18.20 1.72
N ARG A 44 -9.23 17.76 1.14
CA ARG A 44 -9.92 16.54 1.58
C ARG A 44 -9.14 15.27 1.19
N ILE A 45 -8.47 15.29 0.04
CA ILE A 45 -7.57 14.20 -0.37
C ILE A 45 -6.36 14.11 0.55
N LEU A 46 -5.76 15.25 0.89
CA LEU A 46 -4.64 15.30 1.84
C LEU A 46 -5.05 14.80 3.23
N ASP A 47 -6.20 15.21 3.74
CA ASP A 47 -6.77 14.73 5.00
C ASP A 47 -7.02 13.22 4.98
N MET A 48 -7.52 12.68 3.87
CA MET A 48 -7.63 11.21 3.70
C MET A 48 -6.28 10.53 3.79
N LEU A 49 -5.26 11.05 3.10
CA LEU A 49 -3.92 10.45 3.13
C LEU A 49 -3.29 10.50 4.53
N ASP A 50 -3.55 11.56 5.30
CA ASP A 50 -3.12 11.64 6.71
C ASP A 50 -3.84 10.59 7.56
N LYS A 51 -5.14 10.37 7.35
CA LYS A 51 -5.92 9.32 8.02
C LYS A 51 -5.46 7.91 7.64
N VAL A 52 -5.00 7.70 6.41
CA VAL A 52 -4.37 6.42 6.01
C VAL A 52 -3.11 6.16 6.85
N GLU A 53 -2.30 7.19 7.07
CA GLU A 53 -1.09 7.07 7.91
C GLU A 53 -1.45 6.78 9.39
N GLU A 54 -2.49 7.44 9.92
CA GLU A 54 -3.00 7.16 11.27
C GLU A 54 -3.43 5.70 11.42
N VAL A 55 -4.26 5.21 10.49
CA VAL A 55 -4.72 3.82 10.49
C VAL A 55 -3.56 2.85 10.33
N TRP A 56 -2.59 3.16 9.48
CA TRP A 56 -1.39 2.35 9.34
C TRP A 56 -0.63 2.21 10.67
N ASN A 57 -0.47 3.32 11.39
CA ASN A 57 0.19 3.32 12.69
C ASN A 57 -0.64 2.63 13.79
N GLU A 58 -1.98 2.68 13.71
CA GLU A 58 -2.88 1.93 14.60
C GLU A 58 -2.72 0.41 14.36
N CYS A 59 -2.83 -0.03 13.10
CA CYS A 59 -2.72 -1.44 12.72
C CYS A 59 -1.32 -2.03 12.97
N ALA A 60 -0.26 -1.22 12.85
CA ALA A 60 1.10 -1.67 13.13
C ALA A 60 1.35 -2.06 14.59
N LYS A 61 0.47 -1.65 15.51
CA LYS A 61 0.50 -2.02 16.93
C LYS A 61 -0.18 -3.37 17.19
N ASP A 62 -1.05 -3.80 16.31
CA ASP A 62 -1.69 -5.11 16.38
C ASP A 62 -0.73 -6.16 15.80
N ILE A 63 -0.29 -7.08 16.68
CA ILE A 63 0.67 -8.13 16.31
C ILE A 63 -0.05 -9.37 15.75
N ASP A 64 -1.32 -9.51 16.09
CA ASP A 64 -2.09 -10.74 15.86
C ASP A 64 -2.83 -10.70 14.51
N HIS A 65 -3.18 -9.51 14.01
CA HIS A 65 -3.96 -9.35 12.78
C HIS A 65 -3.22 -8.55 11.72
N SER A 66 -3.30 -9.01 10.48
CA SER A 66 -2.80 -8.24 9.35
C SER A 66 -3.79 -7.11 9.00
N MET A 67 -3.29 -6.02 8.42
CA MET A 67 -4.14 -4.91 7.96
C MET A 67 -5.17 -5.38 6.91
N ILE A 68 -4.82 -6.37 6.09
CA ILE A 68 -5.73 -6.96 5.08
C ILE A 68 -6.86 -7.71 5.78
N GLU A 69 -6.55 -8.49 6.82
CA GLU A 69 -7.55 -9.21 7.62
C GLU A 69 -8.50 -8.25 8.32
N MET A 70 -7.98 -7.18 8.94
CA MET A 70 -8.81 -6.15 9.55
C MET A 70 -9.72 -5.49 8.51
N CYS A 71 -9.20 -5.19 7.31
CA CYS A 71 -9.99 -4.61 6.24
C CYS A 71 -11.12 -5.54 5.80
N GLU A 72 -10.84 -6.82 5.57
CA GLU A 72 -11.85 -7.81 5.20
C GLU A 72 -12.91 -7.95 6.29
N THR A 73 -12.50 -8.03 7.55
CA THR A 73 -13.41 -8.20 8.69
C THR A 73 -14.34 -6.99 8.86
N GLU A 74 -13.82 -5.77 8.74
CA GLU A 74 -14.57 -4.55 9.02
C GLU A 74 -15.38 -4.03 7.82
N THR A 75 -14.83 -4.19 6.60
CA THR A 75 -15.47 -3.67 5.38
C THR A 75 -16.18 -4.75 4.58
N GLY A 76 -15.92 -6.03 4.82
CA GLY A 76 -16.41 -7.15 4.03
C GLY A 76 -15.75 -7.27 2.64
N ILE A 77 -14.69 -6.51 2.37
CA ILE A 77 -14.04 -6.48 1.06
C ILE A 77 -12.83 -7.39 1.07
N GLU A 78 -12.88 -8.47 0.28
CA GLU A 78 -11.74 -9.35 0.05
C GLU A 78 -10.73 -8.68 -0.89
N ILE A 79 -9.51 -8.48 -0.39
CA ILE A 79 -8.41 -7.91 -1.16
C ILE A 79 -7.56 -9.05 -1.71
N GLN A 80 -7.58 -9.22 -3.03
CA GLN A 80 -6.84 -10.27 -3.73
C GLN A 80 -5.45 -9.79 -4.13
N CYS A 81 -4.48 -10.69 -4.00
CA CYS A 81 -3.17 -10.53 -4.61
C CYS A 81 -3.18 -11.00 -6.06
N GLY A 82 -2.26 -10.48 -6.87
CA GLY A 82 -2.16 -10.81 -8.28
C GLY A 82 -1.86 -12.29 -8.59
N ASP A 83 -1.51 -13.10 -7.57
CA ASP A 83 -1.34 -14.56 -7.68
C ASP A 83 -2.56 -15.35 -7.15
N GLY A 84 -3.67 -14.67 -6.89
CA GLY A 84 -4.91 -15.25 -6.39
C GLY A 84 -4.89 -15.71 -4.92
N LYS A 85 -3.82 -15.39 -4.19
CA LYS A 85 -3.72 -15.72 -2.77
C LYS A 85 -4.49 -14.74 -1.91
N THR A 86 -4.98 -15.24 -0.79
CA THR A 86 -5.66 -14.45 0.24
C THR A 86 -4.73 -14.19 1.43
N TRP A 87 -5.13 -13.30 2.34
CA TRP A 87 -4.37 -13.05 3.57
C TRP A 87 -4.16 -14.31 4.43
N LYS A 88 -5.04 -15.31 4.31
CA LYS A 88 -4.93 -16.59 5.00
C LYS A 88 -3.66 -17.36 4.63
N ASP A 89 -3.16 -17.12 3.42
CA ASP A 89 -1.91 -17.69 2.93
C ASP A 89 -0.67 -16.98 3.49
N LEU A 90 -0.86 -15.86 4.22
CA LEU A 90 0.22 -15.04 4.81
C LEU A 90 0.65 -15.45 6.20
N HIS A 91 -0.04 -16.36 6.86
CA HIS A 91 0.15 -16.69 8.28
C HIS A 91 1.62 -16.97 8.67
N TYR A 92 2.42 -17.47 7.75
CA TYR A 92 3.84 -17.74 8.00
C TYR A 92 4.77 -16.54 7.74
N LEU A 93 4.28 -15.45 7.11
CA LEU A 93 5.09 -14.26 6.82
C LEU A 93 5.13 -13.26 7.97
N ASN A 94 4.18 -13.34 8.90
CA ASN A 94 4.10 -12.48 10.09
C ASN A 94 5.05 -12.90 11.22
N HIS A 95 5.72 -14.06 11.13
CA HIS A 95 6.74 -14.41 12.11
C HIS A 95 7.92 -13.45 11.98
N LYS A 96 8.29 -12.82 13.10
CA LYS A 96 9.51 -12.01 13.21
C LYS A 96 10.69 -12.86 12.73
N VAL A 97 11.11 -12.57 11.51
CA VAL A 97 12.27 -13.20 10.91
C VAL A 97 13.51 -12.57 11.53
N ASP A 98 14.26 -13.34 12.34
CA ASP A 98 15.55 -12.90 12.87
C ASP A 98 16.58 -12.95 11.73
N PRO A 99 17.04 -11.77 11.20
CA PRO A 99 18.00 -11.74 10.11
C PRO A 99 19.33 -12.43 10.47
N GLY A 100 19.67 -12.45 11.78
CA GLY A 100 20.91 -13.05 12.29
C GLY A 100 20.94 -14.57 12.19
N ARG A 101 19.78 -15.22 12.02
CA ARG A 101 19.66 -16.69 11.92
C ARG A 101 19.40 -17.19 10.51
N MET A 102 19.44 -16.32 9.51
CA MET A 102 19.15 -16.69 8.13
C MET A 102 20.35 -16.56 7.21
N THR A 103 20.42 -17.42 6.20
CA THR A 103 21.33 -17.19 5.08
C THR A 103 20.87 -15.97 4.26
N PRO A 104 21.79 -15.22 3.64
CA PRO A 104 21.43 -14.07 2.79
C PRO A 104 20.38 -14.40 1.73
N ALA A 105 20.49 -15.59 1.10
CA ALA A 105 19.53 -16.04 0.09
C ALA A 105 18.12 -16.23 0.66
N LYS A 106 17.99 -16.87 1.84
CA LYS A 106 16.70 -17.09 2.52
C LYS A 106 16.08 -15.75 2.95
N TRP A 107 16.90 -14.82 3.46
CA TRP A 107 16.46 -13.49 3.84
C TRP A 107 15.89 -12.70 2.63
N ILE A 108 16.63 -12.66 1.51
CA ILE A 108 16.18 -12.00 0.28
C ILE A 108 14.90 -12.63 -0.24
N TYR A 109 14.78 -13.97 -0.22
CA TYR A 109 13.56 -14.67 -0.62
C TYR A 109 12.36 -14.23 0.25
N MET A 110 12.50 -14.26 1.57
CA MET A 110 11.45 -13.86 2.50
C MET A 110 11.02 -12.39 2.29
N ARG A 111 11.98 -11.48 2.12
CA ARG A 111 11.69 -10.06 1.84
C ARG A 111 10.93 -9.89 0.53
N ARG A 112 11.29 -10.61 -0.51
CA ARG A 112 10.54 -10.60 -1.79
C ARG A 112 9.10 -11.09 -1.62
N GLN A 113 8.88 -12.12 -0.82
CA GLN A 113 7.50 -12.57 -0.51
C GLN A 113 6.73 -11.48 0.25
N GLN A 114 7.31 -10.86 1.26
CA GLN A 114 6.69 -9.74 1.98
C GLN A 114 6.33 -8.58 1.05
N MET A 115 7.20 -8.25 0.09
CA MET A 115 6.95 -7.15 -0.86
C MET A 115 5.77 -7.39 -1.80
N LYS A 116 5.44 -8.64 -2.12
CA LYS A 116 4.24 -8.96 -2.92
C LYS A 116 2.94 -8.51 -2.24
N TRP A 117 2.95 -8.41 -0.91
CA TRP A 117 1.81 -8.02 -0.09
C TRP A 117 1.77 -6.53 0.22
N MET A 118 2.77 -5.77 -0.20
CA MET A 118 2.80 -4.33 0.03
C MET A 118 1.60 -3.63 -0.64
N ALA A 119 1.34 -3.93 -1.90
CA ALA A 119 0.23 -3.33 -2.63
C ALA A 119 -1.13 -3.64 -1.99
N PRO A 120 -1.49 -4.90 -1.70
CA PRO A 120 -2.69 -5.25 -0.95
C PRO A 120 -2.80 -4.55 0.41
N GLN A 121 -1.70 -4.46 1.17
CA GLN A 121 -1.70 -3.76 2.46
C GLN A 121 -1.98 -2.25 2.31
N VAL A 122 -1.41 -1.60 1.30
CA VAL A 122 -1.68 -0.17 1.05
C VAL A 122 -3.15 0.04 0.68
N VAL A 123 -3.73 -0.82 -0.15
CA VAL A 123 -5.17 -0.79 -0.48
C VAL A 123 -6.01 -0.97 0.80
N ALA A 124 -5.69 -1.99 1.61
CA ALA A 124 -6.37 -2.24 2.88
C ALA A 124 -6.34 -1.03 3.80
N GLY A 125 -5.18 -0.40 3.96
CA GLY A 125 -5.04 0.82 4.76
C GLY A 125 -5.91 1.97 4.28
N ILE A 126 -6.02 2.16 2.96
CA ILE A 126 -6.89 3.18 2.37
C ILE A 126 -8.38 2.87 2.65
N LEU A 127 -8.81 1.63 2.42
CA LEU A 127 -10.20 1.24 2.64
C LEU A 127 -10.58 1.32 4.12
N LEU A 128 -9.70 0.89 5.03
CA LEU A 128 -9.88 1.05 6.47
C LEU A 128 -9.97 2.51 6.89
N ALA A 129 -9.13 3.39 6.34
CA ALA A 129 -9.19 4.83 6.63
C ALA A 129 -10.51 5.44 6.15
N LEU A 130 -10.94 5.08 4.95
CA LEU A 130 -12.25 5.51 4.43
C LEU A 130 -13.40 4.99 5.28
N HIS A 131 -13.33 3.74 5.73
CA HIS A 131 -14.34 3.14 6.60
C HIS A 131 -14.36 3.79 7.99
N ARG A 132 -13.25 3.71 8.72
CA ARG A 132 -13.14 4.12 10.12
C ARG A 132 -13.22 5.64 10.32
N LYS A 133 -12.58 6.41 9.43
CA LYS A 133 -12.37 7.87 9.63
C LYS A 133 -13.22 8.74 8.70
N CYS A 134 -13.76 8.19 7.61
CA CYS A 134 -14.55 8.93 6.63
C CYS A 134 -16.02 8.44 6.54
N GLY A 135 -16.38 7.40 7.29
CA GLY A 135 -17.74 6.87 7.36
C GLY A 135 -18.21 6.19 6.07
N PHE A 136 -17.31 5.59 5.30
CA PHE A 136 -17.66 4.80 4.13
C PHE A 136 -18.14 3.41 4.57
N GLY A 137 -19.38 3.02 4.16
CA GLY A 137 -19.86 1.65 4.29
C GLY A 137 -19.31 0.75 3.18
N PHE A 138 -19.67 -0.54 3.25
CA PHE A 138 -19.24 -1.58 2.30
C PHE A 138 -19.35 -1.15 0.83
N ASP A 139 -20.54 -0.72 0.36
CA ASP A 139 -20.75 -0.38 -1.06
C ASP A 139 -19.85 0.77 -1.54
N ARG A 140 -19.59 1.74 -0.67
CA ARG A 140 -18.71 2.87 -1.01
C ARG A 140 -17.26 2.45 -1.05
N CYS A 141 -16.81 1.64 -0.10
CA CYS A 141 -15.46 1.08 -0.10
C CYS A 141 -15.24 0.16 -1.30
N ALA A 142 -16.20 -0.70 -1.64
CA ALA A 142 -16.11 -1.58 -2.81
C ALA A 142 -15.99 -0.79 -4.12
N ARG A 143 -16.78 0.29 -4.27
CA ARG A 143 -16.64 1.19 -5.43
C ARG A 143 -15.28 1.87 -5.51
N VAL A 144 -14.76 2.36 -4.39
CA VAL A 144 -13.42 2.97 -4.37
C VAL A 144 -12.35 1.93 -4.74
N TYR A 145 -12.47 0.71 -4.24
CA TYR A 145 -11.55 -0.38 -4.60
C TYR A 145 -11.54 -0.65 -6.11
N ALA A 146 -12.73 -0.80 -6.72
CA ALA A 146 -12.84 -0.97 -8.17
C ALA A 146 -12.21 0.21 -8.94
N GLN A 147 -12.50 1.45 -8.53
CA GLN A 147 -11.96 2.66 -9.16
C GLN A 147 -10.43 2.77 -9.04
N ILE A 148 -9.85 2.35 -7.91
CA ILE A 148 -8.39 2.26 -7.76
C ILE A 148 -7.82 1.28 -8.79
N CYS A 149 -8.44 0.10 -8.94
CA CYS A 149 -8.00 -0.89 -9.92
C CYS A 149 -8.13 -0.39 -11.37
N GLU A 150 -9.22 0.28 -11.72
CA GLU A 150 -9.46 0.88 -13.03
C GLU A 150 -8.39 1.93 -13.37
N ILE A 151 -8.10 2.84 -12.44
CA ILE A 151 -7.07 3.86 -12.63
C ILE A 151 -5.68 3.24 -12.78
N GLN A 152 -5.35 2.21 -12.00
CA GLN A 152 -4.09 1.49 -12.17
C GLN A 152 -3.95 0.89 -13.57
N GLN A 153 -5.03 0.33 -14.11
CA GLN A 153 -5.07 -0.23 -15.47
C GLN A 153 -4.97 0.87 -16.53
N GLU A 154 -5.69 1.99 -16.37
CA GLU A 154 -5.64 3.16 -17.27
C GLU A 154 -4.21 3.63 -17.51
N TYR A 155 -3.40 3.65 -16.47
CA TYR A 155 -2.00 4.08 -16.54
C TYR A 155 -0.99 2.92 -16.68
N ASN A 156 -1.45 1.71 -17.07
CA ASN A 156 -0.62 0.51 -17.22
C ASN A 156 0.23 0.21 -15.98
N GLN A 157 -0.30 0.45 -14.80
CA GLN A 157 0.38 0.28 -13.50
C GLN A 157 1.70 1.06 -13.38
N ASP A 158 1.84 2.17 -14.11
CA ASP A 158 3.01 3.04 -14.06
C ASP A 158 2.88 4.07 -12.92
N PRO A 159 3.68 3.93 -11.83
CA PRO A 159 3.59 4.83 -10.68
C PRO A 159 3.89 6.29 -11.01
N GLN A 160 4.74 6.54 -12.01
CA GLN A 160 5.13 7.90 -12.38
C GLN A 160 4.01 8.59 -13.16
N LYS A 161 3.34 7.87 -14.06
CA LYS A 161 2.20 8.39 -14.80
C LYS A 161 1.03 8.70 -13.87
N VAL A 162 0.71 7.80 -12.94
CA VAL A 162 -0.35 8.03 -11.94
C VAL A 162 -0.01 9.22 -11.06
N ALA A 163 1.24 9.33 -10.58
CA ALA A 163 1.66 10.47 -9.76
C ALA A 163 1.63 11.80 -10.53
N ALA A 164 1.98 11.80 -11.81
CA ALA A 164 1.90 12.98 -12.68
C ALA A 164 0.45 13.43 -12.88
N ALA A 165 -0.44 12.49 -13.27
CA ALA A 165 -1.87 12.75 -13.40
C ALA A 165 -2.51 13.25 -12.11
N CYS A 166 -2.16 12.62 -10.98
CA CYS A 166 -2.62 13.05 -9.65
C CYS A 166 -2.19 14.51 -9.37
N MET A 167 -0.94 14.86 -9.65
CA MET A 167 -0.47 16.23 -9.46
C MET A 167 -1.18 17.22 -10.39
N GLU A 168 -1.39 16.85 -11.65
CA GLU A 168 -2.04 17.71 -12.65
C GLU A 168 -3.51 17.98 -12.29
N GLU A 169 -4.28 16.92 -11.96
CA GLU A 169 -5.71 17.02 -11.75
C GLU A 169 -6.07 17.52 -10.32
N THR A 170 -5.33 17.07 -9.31
CA THR A 170 -5.68 17.32 -7.89
C THR A 170 -4.79 18.33 -7.20
N ASN A 171 -3.65 18.68 -7.80
CA ASN A 171 -2.58 19.47 -7.19
C ASN A 171 -2.02 18.83 -5.88
N VAL A 172 -2.03 17.48 -5.80
CA VAL A 172 -1.49 16.69 -4.68
C VAL A 172 -0.23 15.97 -5.12
N ARG A 173 0.89 16.21 -4.43
CA ARG A 173 2.17 15.52 -4.65
C ARG A 173 2.29 14.30 -3.75
N ILE A 174 1.98 13.13 -4.30
CA ILE A 174 2.05 11.86 -3.55
C ILE A 174 3.46 11.59 -3.01
N ARG A 175 4.51 11.85 -3.81
CA ARG A 175 5.91 11.62 -3.41
C ARG A 175 6.31 12.38 -2.13
N ASP A 176 5.78 13.58 -1.91
CA ASP A 176 6.11 14.38 -0.74
C ASP A 176 5.44 13.84 0.53
N LYS A 177 4.29 13.19 0.39
CA LYS A 177 3.60 12.52 1.50
C LYS A 177 4.33 11.25 1.96
N LEU A 178 4.87 10.47 1.03
CA LEU A 178 5.60 9.23 1.34
C LEU A 178 7.00 9.47 1.93
N LYS A 179 7.56 10.68 1.81
CA LYS A 179 8.90 11.03 2.33
C LYS A 179 8.90 11.65 3.73
N ARG A 180 7.74 11.94 4.31
CA ARG A 180 7.62 12.56 5.66
C ARG A 180 7.88 11.58 6.81
N LYS A 181 8.56 10.47 6.54
CA LYS A 181 8.97 9.46 7.55
C LYS A 181 10.43 9.64 7.91
#